data_de037d07ac2d9ef4319cde58221c88f5
#
_entry.id   de037d07ac2d9ef4319cde58221c88f5
#
_cell.length_a   1.000
_cell.length_b   1.000
_cell.length_c   1.000
_cell.angle_alpha   90.00
_cell.angle_beta   90.00
_cell.angle_gamma   90.00
#
_symmetry.space_group_name_H-M   'P 1'
#
loop_
_entity.id
_entity.type
_entity.pdbx_description
1 polymer ?
#
loop_
_entity_poly.entity_id
_entity_poly.type
_entity_poly.pdbx_seq_one_letter_code
_entity_poly.pdbx_strand_id
1 'polypeptide(L)'
;MIKIYSMPTCPYCDYIYEQIEGREDEFEYIDISKHIRYLGAFVRLRDKSPVFDHCKEIGDVGVPAFVFEDGRVSIDPADAGLVEYDPKMSCSIEDHKNGRQGC
;
A
#
# COMPACT_ATOMS: atom_id res chain seq x y z
N MET A 1 4.07 8.47 -14.08
CA MET A 1 4.11 8.48 -12.60
C MET A 1 3.16 7.43 -12.03
N ILE A 2 3.64 6.66 -11.09
CA ILE A 2 2.84 5.62 -10.44
C ILE A 2 2.14 6.22 -9.24
N LYS A 3 0.81 6.05 -9.16
CA LYS A 3 0.04 6.52 -8.00
C LYS A 3 -0.03 5.40 -6.98
N ILE A 4 0.14 5.76 -5.71
CA ILE A 4 0.09 4.80 -4.60
C ILE A 4 -1.00 5.25 -3.63
N TYR A 5 -2.08 4.48 -3.54
CA TYR A 5 -3.12 4.73 -2.55
C TYR A 5 -2.73 4.03 -1.24
N SER A 6 -2.58 4.80 -0.20
CA SER A 6 -2.03 4.32 1.07
C SER A 6 -2.62 5.09 2.24
N MET A 7 -2.26 4.67 3.45
CA MET A 7 -2.57 5.46 4.65
C MET A 7 -1.48 5.25 5.71
N PRO A 8 -1.20 6.29 6.52
CA PRO A 8 -0.03 6.29 7.41
C PRO A 8 -0.10 5.31 8.58
N THR A 9 -1.28 4.78 8.89
CA THR A 9 -1.42 3.81 9.98
C THR A 9 -1.14 2.37 9.55
N CYS A 10 -0.85 2.17 8.28
CA CYS A 10 -0.56 0.84 7.73
C CYS A 10 0.95 0.62 7.70
N PRO A 11 1.48 -0.43 8.39
CA PRO A 11 2.93 -0.69 8.38
C PRO A 11 3.48 -0.95 6.99
N TYR A 12 2.69 -1.62 6.15
CA TYR A 12 3.08 -1.89 4.76
C TYR A 12 3.21 -0.61 3.96
N CYS A 13 2.28 0.34 4.19
CA CYS A 13 2.30 1.63 3.53
C CYS A 13 3.48 2.48 3.98
N ASP A 14 3.79 2.45 5.26
CA ASP A 14 4.93 3.21 5.80
C ASP A 14 6.25 2.73 5.21
N TYR A 15 6.40 1.42 5.04
CA TYR A 15 7.59 0.86 4.44
C TYR A 15 7.74 1.28 2.98
N ILE A 16 6.63 1.33 2.25
CA ILE A 16 6.62 1.82 0.87
C ILE A 16 6.96 3.31 0.84
N TYR A 17 6.41 4.10 1.73
CA TYR A 17 6.67 5.53 1.80
C TYR A 17 8.16 5.81 1.99
N GLU A 18 8.83 5.05 2.85
CA GLU A 18 10.26 5.18 3.06
C GLU A 18 11.06 4.92 1.79
N GLN A 19 10.63 3.96 0.97
CA GLN A 19 11.31 3.62 -0.25
C GLN A 19 11.17 4.68 -1.34
N ILE A 20 10.04 5.39 -1.37
CA ILE A 20 9.78 6.38 -2.42
C ILE A 20 10.16 7.80 -2.01
N GLU A 21 10.64 7.97 -0.78
CA GLU A 21 11.08 9.27 -0.31
C GLU A 21 12.21 9.79 -1.19
N GLY A 22 12.07 11.03 -1.67
CA GLY A 22 13.01 11.62 -2.62
C GLY A 22 12.75 11.23 -4.07
N ARG A 23 11.71 10.45 -4.35
CA ARG A 23 11.38 9.99 -5.70
C ARG A 23 10.00 10.49 -6.15
N GLU A 24 9.68 11.72 -5.83
CA GLU A 24 8.37 12.32 -6.12
C GLU A 24 8.11 12.50 -7.60
N ASP A 25 9.14 12.44 -8.43
CA ASP A 25 9.02 12.47 -9.89
C ASP A 25 8.59 11.11 -10.47
N GLU A 26 8.70 10.04 -9.69
CA GLU A 26 8.33 8.69 -10.13
C GLU A 26 7.04 8.20 -9.49
N PHE A 27 6.75 8.63 -8.26
CA PHE A 27 5.62 8.14 -7.48
C PHE A 27 4.82 9.29 -6.90
N GLU A 28 3.50 9.13 -6.93
CA GLU A 28 2.57 10.03 -6.24
C GLU A 28 1.93 9.28 -5.09
N TYR A 29 2.25 9.68 -3.86
CA TYR A 29 1.70 9.07 -2.66
C TYR A 29 0.37 9.74 -2.32
N ILE A 30 -0.70 8.95 -2.30
CA ILE A 30 -2.05 9.44 -2.03
C ILE A 30 -2.52 8.85 -0.70
N ASP A 31 -2.61 9.70 0.30
CA ASP A 31 -3.10 9.31 1.63
C ASP A 31 -4.64 9.33 1.60
N ILE A 32 -5.25 8.16 1.62
CA ILE A 32 -6.70 8.03 1.52
C ILE A 32 -7.41 8.52 2.78
N SER A 33 -6.68 8.75 3.85
CA SER A 33 -7.25 9.27 5.10
C SER A 33 -7.31 10.79 5.16
N LYS A 34 -6.65 11.48 4.21
CA LYS A 34 -6.59 12.94 4.23
C LYS A 34 -7.84 13.61 3.71
N HIS A 35 -8.54 12.97 2.79
CA HIS A 35 -9.74 13.57 2.21
C HIS A 35 -10.67 12.47 1.71
N ILE A 36 -11.97 12.71 1.89
CA ILE A 36 -12.97 11.73 1.46
C ILE A 36 -12.92 11.45 -0.05
N ARG A 37 -12.46 12.42 -0.85
CA ARG A 37 -12.31 12.21 -2.29
C ARG A 37 -11.26 11.15 -2.61
N TYR A 38 -10.18 11.13 -1.86
CA TYR A 38 -9.12 10.13 -2.03
C TYR A 38 -9.61 8.75 -1.62
N LEU A 39 -10.31 8.68 -0.50
CA LEU A 39 -10.91 7.43 -0.05
C LEU A 39 -11.94 6.93 -1.07
N GLY A 40 -12.79 7.82 -1.56
CA GLY A 40 -13.79 7.46 -2.56
C GLY A 40 -13.18 6.96 -3.86
N ALA A 41 -12.09 7.58 -4.31
CA ALA A 41 -11.38 7.14 -5.51
C ALA A 41 -10.82 5.73 -5.30
N PHE A 42 -10.25 5.48 -4.14
CA PHE A 42 -9.72 4.16 -3.80
C PHE A 42 -10.84 3.10 -3.73
N VAL A 43 -11.96 3.43 -3.10
CA VAL A 43 -13.10 2.50 -3.00
C VAL A 43 -13.62 2.13 -4.39
N ARG A 44 -13.76 3.11 -5.28
CA ARG A 44 -14.20 2.85 -6.65
C ARG A 44 -13.21 1.93 -7.38
N LEU A 45 -11.92 2.16 -7.20
CA LEU A 45 -10.88 1.33 -7.77
C LEU A 45 -10.97 -0.11 -7.23
N ARG A 46 -11.14 -0.24 -5.94
CA ARG A 46 -11.24 -1.54 -5.25
C ARG A 46 -12.45 -2.32 -5.73
N ASP A 47 -13.58 -1.63 -5.92
CA ASP A 47 -14.82 -2.27 -6.35
C ASP A 47 -14.75 -2.81 -7.78
N LYS A 48 -13.97 -2.17 -8.64
CA LYS A 48 -13.92 -2.50 -10.07
C LYS A 48 -12.79 -3.42 -10.45
N SER A 49 -11.68 -3.38 -9.73
CA SER A 49 -10.49 -4.12 -10.12
C SER A 49 -10.47 -5.52 -9.50
N PRO A 50 -10.28 -6.58 -10.30
CA PRO A 50 -10.23 -7.94 -9.77
C PRO A 50 -9.00 -8.22 -8.91
N VAL A 51 -7.97 -7.38 -8.94
CA VAL A 51 -6.79 -7.58 -8.09
C VAL A 51 -7.12 -7.50 -6.61
N PHE A 52 -8.25 -6.89 -6.26
CA PHE A 52 -8.70 -6.77 -4.86
C PHE A 52 -9.65 -7.90 -4.42
N ASP A 53 -9.94 -8.86 -5.29
CA ASP A 53 -10.90 -9.91 -4.96
C ASP A 53 -10.52 -10.68 -3.70
N HIS A 54 -9.25 -11.03 -3.57
CA HIS A 54 -8.78 -11.73 -2.37
C HIS A 54 -8.90 -10.84 -1.12
N CYS A 55 -8.57 -9.56 -1.25
CA CYS A 55 -8.71 -8.61 -0.14
C CYS A 55 -10.15 -8.51 0.33
N LYS A 56 -11.10 -8.46 -0.61
CA LYS A 56 -12.53 -8.42 -0.27
C LYS A 56 -12.97 -9.68 0.44
N GLU A 57 -12.46 -10.82 -0.01
CA GLU A 57 -12.80 -12.12 0.55
C GLU A 57 -12.38 -12.24 2.02
N ILE A 58 -11.19 -11.76 2.35
CA ILE A 58 -10.65 -11.85 3.71
C ILE A 58 -10.92 -10.60 4.55
N GLY A 59 -11.61 -9.60 3.99
CA GLY A 59 -11.92 -8.36 4.71
C GLY A 59 -10.76 -7.39 4.84
N ASP A 60 -9.77 -7.51 3.98
CA ASP A 60 -8.63 -6.60 3.98
C ASP A 60 -8.93 -5.34 3.17
N VAL A 61 -8.26 -4.25 3.50
CA VAL A 61 -8.44 -2.97 2.81
C VAL A 61 -7.86 -3.01 1.40
N GLY A 62 -6.64 -3.51 1.26
CA GLY A 62 -5.97 -3.60 -0.04
C GLY A 62 -4.99 -2.46 -0.29
N VAL A 63 -4.51 -1.82 0.75
CA VAL A 63 -3.44 -0.81 0.63
C VAL A 63 -2.10 -1.43 1.04
N PRO A 64 -1.00 -1.01 0.46
CA PRO A 64 -0.85 -0.01 -0.61
C PRO A 64 -1.31 -0.55 -1.96
N ALA A 65 -1.97 0.31 -2.74
CA ALA A 65 -2.42 -0.04 -4.09
C ALA A 65 -1.73 0.85 -5.10
N PHE A 66 -1.25 0.25 -6.18
CA PHE A 66 -0.44 0.92 -7.19
C PHE A 66 -1.23 1.05 -8.48
N VAL A 67 -1.30 2.27 -9.02
CA VAL A 67 -1.93 2.51 -10.32
C VAL A 67 -0.87 3.02 -11.27
N PHE A 68 -0.62 2.28 -12.33
CA PHE A 68 0.40 2.58 -13.32
C PHE A 68 -0.14 3.56 -14.36
N GLU A 69 0.77 4.16 -15.12
CA GLU A 69 0.39 5.15 -16.13
C GLU A 69 -0.53 4.59 -17.21
N ASP A 70 -0.40 3.31 -17.52
CA ASP A 70 -1.24 2.63 -18.52
C ASP A 70 -2.59 2.17 -17.95
N GLY A 71 -2.87 2.45 -16.69
CA GLY A 71 -4.13 2.10 -16.05
C GLY A 71 -4.14 0.75 -15.35
N ARG A 72 -3.04 0.00 -15.42
CA ARG A 72 -2.95 -1.26 -14.68
C ARG A 72 -2.94 -0.98 -13.18
N VAL A 73 -3.47 -1.94 -12.42
CA VAL A 73 -3.55 -1.84 -10.97
C VAL A 73 -2.87 -3.06 -10.36
N SER A 74 -2.10 -2.84 -9.30
CA SER A 74 -1.45 -3.91 -8.56
C SER A 74 -1.49 -3.62 -7.07
N ILE A 75 -1.47 -4.67 -6.26
CA ILE A 75 -1.29 -4.54 -4.80
C ILE A 75 0.05 -5.14 -4.38
N ASP A 76 0.87 -5.52 -5.34
CA ASP A 76 2.19 -6.08 -5.10
C ASP A 76 3.26 -5.01 -5.37
N PRO A 77 4.01 -4.58 -4.33
CA PRO A 77 5.06 -3.58 -4.51
C PRO A 77 6.13 -3.98 -5.53
N ALA A 78 6.36 -5.27 -5.71
CA ALA A 78 7.36 -5.75 -6.69
C ALA A 78 7.01 -5.32 -8.10
N ASP A 79 5.73 -5.20 -8.44
CA ASP A 79 5.29 -4.74 -9.75
C ASP A 79 5.69 -3.29 -10.01
N ALA A 80 5.87 -2.51 -8.95
CA ALA A 80 6.32 -1.12 -9.02
C ALA A 80 7.82 -0.97 -8.81
N GLY A 81 8.54 -2.08 -8.73
CA GLY A 81 9.99 -2.07 -8.48
C GLY A 81 10.35 -1.78 -7.03
N LEU A 82 9.43 -1.99 -6.12
CA LEU A 82 9.63 -1.74 -4.69
C LEU A 82 9.69 -3.07 -3.94
N VAL A 83 10.21 -3.00 -2.71
CA VAL A 83 10.32 -4.18 -1.85
C VAL A 83 9.08 -4.28 -0.98
N GLU A 84 8.48 -5.47 -0.93
CA GLU A 84 7.33 -5.73 -0.09
C GLU A 84 7.75 -5.76 1.38
N TYR A 85 6.87 -5.24 2.25
CA TYR A 85 7.09 -5.33 3.68
C TYR A 85 7.09 -6.78 4.14
N ASP A 86 8.17 -7.20 4.80
CA ASP A 86 8.29 -8.54 5.36
C ASP A 86 8.46 -8.40 6.88
N PRO A 87 7.48 -8.84 7.65
CA PRO A 87 7.57 -8.75 9.12
C PRO A 87 8.81 -9.42 9.69
N LYS A 88 9.25 -10.52 9.08
CA LYS A 88 10.46 -11.22 9.54
C LYS A 88 11.73 -10.43 9.31
N MET A 89 11.76 -9.66 8.22
CA MET A 89 12.92 -8.86 7.84
C MET A 89 12.93 -7.52 8.55
N SER A 90 11.75 -6.91 8.70
CA SER A 90 11.58 -5.56 9.22
C SER A 90 11.44 -5.51 10.74
N CYS A 91 11.17 -6.64 11.39
CA CYS A 91 10.87 -6.67 12.81
C CYS A 91 12.06 -7.14 13.62
N SER A 92 12.34 -6.41 14.69
CA SER A 92 13.32 -6.86 15.66
C SER A 92 12.70 -7.90 16.59
N ILE A 93 13.57 -8.58 17.35
CA ILE A 93 13.10 -9.53 18.34
C ILE A 93 12.24 -8.84 19.38
N GLU A 94 12.57 -7.61 19.74
CA GLU A 94 11.80 -6.84 20.70
C GLU A 94 10.39 -6.57 20.24
N ASP A 95 10.23 -6.30 18.94
CA ASP A 95 8.90 -6.09 18.36
C ASP A 95 8.05 -7.36 18.45
N HIS A 96 8.66 -8.51 18.21
CA HIS A 96 7.96 -9.79 18.37
C HIS A 96 7.54 -10.03 19.81
N LYS A 97 8.41 -9.71 20.76
CA LYS A 97 8.09 -9.83 22.18
C LYS A 97 6.92 -8.96 22.59
N ASN A 98 6.75 -7.84 21.92
CA ASN A 98 5.63 -6.93 22.16
C ASN A 98 4.35 -7.39 21.50
N GLY A 99 4.38 -8.49 20.76
CA GLY A 99 3.21 -9.06 20.12
C GLY A 99 2.66 -8.24 18.98
N ARG A 100 3.47 -7.44 18.36
CA ARG A 100 3.05 -6.58 17.27
C ARG A 100 2.74 -7.39 16.02
N GLN A 101 1.59 -7.10 15.41
CA GLN A 101 1.20 -7.70 14.17
C GLN A 101 2.07 -7.17 13.05
N GLY A 102 2.54 -8.05 12.19
CA GLY A 102 3.43 -7.67 11.10
C GLY A 102 4.85 -7.43 11.54
N CYS A 103 5.07 -7.52 12.80
CA CYS A 103 6.40 -7.43 13.38
C CYS A 103 6.54 -8.38 14.54
#